data_f9730a54e7596ce9b47e2aea68744277
#
_entry.id   f9730a54e7596ce9b47e2aea68744277
#
_cell.length_a   1.000
_cell.length_b   1.000
_cell.length_c   1.000
_cell.angle_alpha   90.00
_cell.angle_beta   90.00
_cell.angle_gamma   90.00
#
_symmetry.space_group_name_H-M   'P 1'
#
loop_
_entity.id
_entity.type
_entity.pdbx_description
1 polymer ?
#
loop_
_entity_poly.entity_id
_entity_poly.type
_entity_poly.pdbx_seq_one_letter_code
_entity_poly.pdbx_strand_id
1 'polypeptide(L)'
;LVPAAALGGPFHRVLPLADPGYQQQILTLLKENHIDVIVPLIDQDLFTWAADAPELAALGVRSTAPLRQTAQLLTDKKAMAAFLQAHGLPTPPLVAPEQMEPGRAYIEKREVGCGSVGLRTVIGGEDYTPHPGSILQEKCDGGDTEITAEVFNAQGKLRVFCRERVVTKSGVCTKMRPLHIPEIEDYICTLTGLLPCPATFCAQFMQHRGRWNLIDCNLRIGAGTAMASAAGFQLVRAFWANLCGQPVPDEWLQADPTVKTVLRVYQEVVVR
;
A
#
# COMPACT_ATOMS: atom_id res chain seq x y z
N LEU A 1 5.83 -16.86 -18.69
CA LEU A 1 4.49 -16.40 -19.07
C LEU A 1 3.75 -15.97 -17.82
N VAL A 2 3.20 -14.76 -17.82
CA VAL A 2 2.35 -14.29 -16.71
C VAL A 2 0.88 -14.41 -17.10
N PRO A 3 -0.03 -14.78 -16.19
CA PRO A 3 -1.45 -14.96 -16.53
C PRO A 3 -2.08 -13.73 -17.19
N ALA A 4 -1.67 -12.50 -16.81
CA ALA A 4 -2.16 -11.27 -17.40
C ALA A 4 -1.92 -11.19 -18.92
N ALA A 5 -0.82 -11.75 -19.43
CA ALA A 5 -0.52 -11.81 -20.86
C ALA A 5 -1.49 -12.72 -21.64
N ALA A 6 -2.14 -13.67 -20.94
CA ALA A 6 -3.07 -14.62 -21.54
C ALA A 6 -4.54 -14.18 -21.40
N LEU A 7 -4.84 -13.24 -20.47
CA LEU A 7 -6.20 -12.82 -20.15
C LEU A 7 -6.70 -11.60 -20.94
N GLY A 8 -5.86 -11.03 -21.80
CA GLY A 8 -6.27 -10.00 -22.74
C GLY A 8 -5.60 -8.63 -22.54
N GLY A 9 -5.67 -7.82 -23.59
CA GLY A 9 -5.06 -6.51 -23.69
C GLY A 9 -3.61 -6.53 -24.20
N PRO A 10 -3.10 -5.39 -24.65
CA PRO A 10 -1.70 -5.25 -25.02
C PRO A 10 -0.80 -5.58 -23.84
N PHE A 11 0.20 -6.42 -24.06
CA PHE A 11 1.19 -6.81 -23.08
C PHE A 11 2.60 -6.57 -23.61
N HIS A 12 3.38 -5.78 -22.88
CA HIS A 12 4.77 -5.49 -23.22
C HIS A 12 5.70 -6.05 -22.14
N ARG A 13 6.68 -6.82 -22.57
CA ARG A 13 7.77 -7.22 -21.69
C ARG A 13 8.76 -6.06 -21.61
N VAL A 14 9.01 -5.61 -20.39
CA VAL A 14 9.94 -4.50 -20.11
C VAL A 14 11.20 -5.00 -19.42
N LEU A 15 12.22 -4.16 -19.42
CA LEU A 15 13.45 -4.37 -18.68
C LEU A 15 13.18 -4.43 -17.17
N PRO A 16 14.03 -5.11 -16.39
CA PRO A 16 13.96 -5.03 -14.94
C PRO A 16 14.07 -3.59 -14.44
N LEU A 17 13.37 -3.29 -13.35
CA LEU A 17 13.33 -1.93 -12.77
C LEU A 17 14.74 -1.36 -12.45
N ALA A 18 15.68 -2.22 -12.07
CA ALA A 18 17.08 -1.83 -11.80
C ALA A 18 17.93 -1.63 -13.06
N ASP A 19 17.41 -1.93 -14.25
CA ASP A 19 18.12 -1.74 -15.50
C ASP A 19 18.16 -0.24 -15.87
N PRO A 20 19.32 0.32 -16.22
CA PRO A 20 19.43 1.73 -16.61
C PRO A 20 18.55 2.13 -17.80
N GLY A 21 18.19 1.18 -18.66
CA GLY A 21 17.32 1.40 -19.82
C GLY A 21 15.82 1.35 -19.51
N TYR A 22 15.43 0.94 -18.29
CA TYR A 22 14.02 0.74 -17.93
C TYR A 22 13.18 2.00 -18.16
N GLN A 23 13.58 3.12 -17.61
CA GLN A 23 12.83 4.37 -17.71
C GLN A 23 12.64 4.80 -19.16
N GLN A 24 13.70 4.77 -19.96
CA GLN A 24 13.64 5.15 -21.37
C GLN A 24 12.72 4.21 -22.17
N GLN A 25 12.75 2.91 -21.87
CA GLN A 25 11.85 1.95 -22.52
C GLN A 25 10.38 2.25 -22.21
N ILE A 26 10.04 2.53 -20.94
CA ILE A 26 8.68 2.90 -20.55
C ILE A 26 8.23 4.18 -21.25
N LEU A 27 9.05 5.23 -21.27
CA LEU A 27 8.72 6.48 -21.95
C LEU A 27 8.45 6.26 -23.45
N THR A 28 9.23 5.42 -24.09
CA THR A 28 9.02 5.03 -25.50
C THR A 28 7.68 4.32 -25.67
N LEU A 29 7.37 3.33 -24.82
CA LEU A 29 6.08 2.61 -24.87
C LEU A 29 4.88 3.54 -24.63
N LEU A 30 4.98 4.47 -23.68
CA LEU A 30 3.93 5.46 -23.39
C LEU A 30 3.63 6.30 -24.63
N LYS A 31 4.68 6.78 -25.31
CA LYS A 31 4.57 7.60 -26.52
C LYS A 31 4.02 6.82 -27.72
N GLU A 32 4.59 5.66 -28.01
CA GLU A 32 4.21 4.83 -29.17
C GLU A 32 2.79 4.29 -29.08
N ASN A 33 2.30 4.03 -27.86
CA ASN A 33 0.95 3.49 -27.64
C ASN A 33 -0.06 4.58 -27.25
N HIS A 34 0.30 5.86 -27.34
CA HIS A 34 -0.59 6.99 -27.04
C HIS A 34 -1.26 6.88 -25.66
N ILE A 35 -0.47 6.57 -24.64
CA ILE A 35 -0.96 6.37 -23.27
C ILE A 35 -1.17 7.73 -22.60
N ASP A 36 -2.37 7.98 -22.06
CA ASP A 36 -2.71 9.19 -21.35
C ASP A 36 -2.42 9.12 -19.85
N VAL A 37 -2.42 7.90 -19.26
CA VAL A 37 -2.27 7.70 -17.82
C VAL A 37 -1.41 6.48 -17.54
N ILE A 38 -0.41 6.64 -16.65
CA ILE A 38 0.35 5.53 -16.08
C ILE A 38 -0.16 5.23 -14.67
N VAL A 39 -0.33 3.94 -14.34
CA VAL A 39 -0.78 3.45 -13.04
C VAL A 39 0.30 2.59 -12.41
N PRO A 40 1.21 3.13 -11.61
CA PRO A 40 2.20 2.35 -10.89
C PRO A 40 1.55 1.42 -9.86
N LEU A 41 1.92 0.12 -9.88
CA LEU A 41 1.38 -0.90 -8.97
C LEU A 41 2.44 -1.53 -8.07
N ILE A 42 3.69 -1.08 -8.16
CA ILE A 42 4.79 -1.48 -7.27
C ILE A 42 5.43 -0.24 -6.66
N ASP A 43 5.90 -0.37 -5.42
CA ASP A 43 6.31 0.80 -4.63
C ASP A 43 7.53 1.52 -5.22
N GLN A 44 8.45 0.79 -5.86
CA GLN A 44 9.61 1.39 -6.53
C GLN A 44 9.22 2.26 -7.73
N ASP A 45 8.16 1.91 -8.46
CA ASP A 45 7.65 2.70 -9.57
C ASP A 45 7.01 4.02 -9.15
N LEU A 46 6.55 4.11 -7.88
CA LEU A 46 5.98 5.35 -7.36
C LEU A 46 6.99 6.52 -7.38
N PHE A 47 8.28 6.23 -7.22
CA PHE A 47 9.33 7.26 -7.28
C PHE A 47 9.64 7.66 -8.71
N THR A 48 9.77 6.66 -9.59
CA THR A 48 10.10 6.87 -11.00
C THR A 48 8.98 7.62 -11.71
N TRP A 49 7.74 7.21 -11.44
CA TRP A 49 6.54 7.72 -12.10
C TRP A 49 5.68 8.56 -11.16
N ALA A 50 6.29 9.35 -10.28
CA ALA A 50 5.56 10.27 -9.41
C ALA A 50 4.70 11.26 -10.22
N ALA A 51 3.64 11.78 -9.63
CA ALA A 51 2.72 12.70 -10.32
C ALA A 51 3.40 13.98 -10.83
N ASP A 52 4.51 14.36 -10.21
CA ASP A 52 5.35 15.50 -10.56
C ASP A 52 6.61 15.12 -11.38
N ALA A 53 6.65 13.93 -11.99
CA ALA A 53 7.77 13.51 -12.84
C ALA A 53 7.81 14.35 -14.13
N PRO A 54 8.92 15.09 -14.39
CA PRO A 54 9.00 15.99 -15.53
C PRO A 54 8.96 15.26 -16.88
N GLU A 55 9.43 14.01 -16.94
CA GLU A 55 9.39 13.18 -18.13
C GLU A 55 7.95 12.84 -18.56
N LEU A 56 7.07 12.59 -17.59
CA LEU A 56 5.64 12.37 -17.87
C LEU A 56 4.95 13.64 -18.32
N ALA A 57 5.25 14.77 -17.65
CA ALA A 57 4.74 16.07 -18.03
C ALA A 57 5.13 16.45 -19.48
N ALA A 58 6.36 16.15 -19.90
CA ALA A 58 6.85 16.39 -21.27
C ALA A 58 6.09 15.56 -22.32
N LEU A 59 5.53 14.40 -21.95
CA LEU A 59 4.71 13.56 -22.82
C LEU A 59 3.21 13.84 -22.71
N GLY A 60 2.78 14.72 -21.79
CA GLY A 60 1.37 14.92 -21.49
C GLY A 60 0.70 13.74 -20.77
N VAL A 61 1.50 12.82 -20.20
CA VAL A 61 1.02 11.63 -19.49
C VAL A 61 0.80 11.94 -18.02
N ARG A 62 -0.36 11.59 -17.48
CA ARG A 62 -0.66 11.71 -16.05
C ARG A 62 -0.22 10.45 -15.31
N SER A 63 0.22 10.59 -14.06
CA SER A 63 0.46 9.48 -13.16
C SER A 63 -0.59 9.43 -12.05
N THR A 64 -0.93 8.22 -11.60
CA THR A 64 -1.77 8.01 -10.42
C THR A 64 -0.95 7.87 -9.13
N ALA A 65 0.37 7.87 -9.22
CA ALA A 65 1.24 7.94 -8.05
C ALA A 65 1.08 9.29 -7.32
N PRO A 66 1.44 9.37 -6.03
CA PRO A 66 1.51 10.64 -5.32
C PRO A 66 2.65 11.53 -5.86
N LEU A 67 2.74 12.74 -5.35
CA LEU A 67 3.94 13.57 -5.51
C LEU A 67 5.16 12.84 -4.96
N ARG A 68 6.32 13.04 -5.55
CA ARG A 68 7.59 12.40 -5.16
C ARG A 68 7.89 12.55 -3.66
N GLN A 69 7.66 13.74 -3.11
CA GLN A 69 7.87 14.00 -1.69
C GLN A 69 6.99 13.14 -0.79
N THR A 70 5.72 12.98 -1.13
CA THR A 70 4.79 12.12 -0.38
C THR A 70 5.17 10.65 -0.51
N ALA A 71 5.56 10.20 -1.72
CA ALA A 71 6.05 8.86 -1.94
C ALA A 71 7.28 8.56 -1.07
N GLN A 72 8.28 9.45 -1.07
CA GLN A 72 9.50 9.30 -0.25
C GLN A 72 9.16 9.21 1.24
N LEU A 73 8.32 10.12 1.73
CA LEU A 73 7.97 10.18 3.15
C LEU A 73 7.28 8.91 3.64
N LEU A 74 6.29 8.40 2.91
CA LEU A 74 5.46 7.29 3.39
C LEU A 74 5.99 5.89 3.04
N THR A 75 6.93 5.77 2.10
CA THR A 75 7.58 4.48 1.80
C THR A 75 8.85 4.25 2.60
N ASP A 76 9.50 5.30 3.08
CA ASP A 76 10.57 5.24 4.07
C ASP A 76 9.98 5.12 5.47
N LYS A 77 10.08 3.93 6.07
CA LYS A 77 9.44 3.61 7.36
C LYS A 77 9.99 4.42 8.53
N LYS A 78 11.26 4.86 8.44
CA LYS A 78 11.87 5.72 9.46
C LYS A 78 11.33 7.15 9.36
N ALA A 79 11.31 7.70 8.16
CA ALA A 79 10.74 9.03 7.90
C ALA A 79 9.23 9.06 8.22
N MET A 80 8.50 8.02 7.80
CA MET A 80 7.08 7.85 8.12
C MET A 80 6.83 7.85 9.62
N ALA A 81 7.57 7.05 10.39
CA ALA A 81 7.40 6.99 11.85
C ALA A 81 7.68 8.33 12.52
N ALA A 82 8.75 9.02 12.11
CA ALA A 82 9.09 10.36 12.63
C ALA A 82 7.99 11.38 12.30
N PHE A 83 7.47 11.39 11.08
CA PHE A 83 6.38 12.26 10.66
C PHE A 83 5.10 12.00 11.47
N LEU A 84 4.70 10.75 11.60
CA LEU A 84 3.50 10.37 12.33
C LEU A 84 3.57 10.78 13.81
N GLN A 85 4.71 10.52 14.46
CA GLN A 85 4.96 10.93 15.84
C GLN A 85 4.88 12.45 16.02
N ALA A 86 5.49 13.22 15.12
CA ALA A 86 5.46 14.68 15.15
C ALA A 86 4.04 15.27 15.03
N HIS A 87 3.11 14.52 14.41
CA HIS A 87 1.71 14.92 14.25
C HIS A 87 0.74 14.18 15.20
N GLY A 88 1.27 13.45 16.21
CA GLY A 88 0.44 12.75 17.20
C GLY A 88 -0.32 11.53 16.66
N LEU A 89 0.04 11.05 15.46
CA LEU A 89 -0.55 9.85 14.87
C LEU A 89 0.16 8.59 15.38
N PRO A 90 -0.59 7.59 15.89
CA PRO A 90 -0.02 6.36 16.42
C PRO A 90 0.76 5.54 15.38
N THR A 91 2.00 5.19 15.73
CA THR A 91 2.86 4.25 15.00
C THR A 91 3.74 3.53 16.03
N PRO A 92 4.14 2.27 15.79
CA PRO A 92 5.02 1.59 16.73
C PRO A 92 6.35 2.37 16.87
N PRO A 93 6.82 2.63 18.11
CA PRO A 93 8.04 3.39 18.35
C PRO A 93 9.26 2.76 17.67
N LEU A 94 10.11 3.61 17.08
CA LEU A 94 11.45 3.23 16.67
C LEU A 94 12.32 3.03 17.91
N VAL A 95 13.18 2.01 17.89
CA VAL A 95 14.06 1.65 19.00
C VAL A 95 15.50 1.54 18.48
N ALA A 96 16.45 2.16 19.16
CA ALA A 96 17.86 1.91 18.87
C ALA A 96 18.29 0.57 19.50
N PRO A 97 19.19 -0.19 18.87
CA PRO A 97 19.60 -1.52 19.38
C PRO A 97 20.04 -1.50 20.84
N GLU A 98 20.75 -0.47 21.25
CA GLU A 98 21.23 -0.26 22.63
C GLU A 98 20.13 0.07 23.64
N GLN A 99 18.93 0.37 23.18
CA GLN A 99 17.75 0.68 24.00
C GLN A 99 16.81 -0.54 24.15
N MET A 100 17.19 -1.70 23.60
CA MET A 100 16.37 -2.90 23.70
C MET A 100 16.32 -3.41 25.15
N GLU A 101 15.10 -3.56 25.67
CA GLU A 101 14.88 -4.14 27.00
C GLU A 101 15.00 -5.67 26.95
N PRO A 102 15.73 -6.30 27.91
CA PRO A 102 15.85 -7.75 27.95
C PRO A 102 14.48 -8.47 27.98
N GLY A 103 14.34 -9.51 27.15
CA GLY A 103 13.13 -10.32 27.05
C GLY A 103 11.98 -9.68 26.26
N ARG A 104 12.08 -8.42 25.84
CA ARG A 104 11.06 -7.76 25.04
C ARG A 104 11.24 -8.07 23.56
N ALA A 105 10.11 -8.26 22.85
CA ALA A 105 10.11 -8.54 21.42
C ALA A 105 10.05 -7.23 20.59
N TYR A 106 10.81 -7.20 19.52
CA TYR A 106 10.91 -6.12 18.55
C TYR A 106 10.75 -6.67 17.13
N ILE A 107 10.39 -5.82 16.20
CA ILE A 107 10.33 -6.14 14.78
C ILE A 107 11.42 -5.37 14.04
N GLU A 108 12.34 -6.13 13.45
CA GLU A 108 13.25 -5.59 12.45
C GLU A 108 12.63 -5.72 11.06
N LYS A 109 12.66 -4.64 10.29
CA LYS A 109 12.19 -4.60 8.91
C LYS A 109 13.03 -3.64 8.08
N ARG A 110 13.06 -3.83 6.76
CA ARG A 110 13.73 -2.90 5.87
C ARG A 110 13.14 -1.50 6.01
N GLU A 111 14.00 -0.48 6.03
CA GLU A 111 13.61 0.93 6.03
C GLU A 111 12.79 1.27 4.79
N VAL A 112 13.23 0.85 3.62
CA VAL A 112 12.49 0.93 2.36
C VAL A 112 12.30 -0.47 1.79
N GLY A 113 11.06 -0.83 1.44
CA GLY A 113 10.72 -2.14 0.88
C GLY A 113 9.28 -2.56 1.14
N CYS A 114 8.84 -3.58 0.42
CA CYS A 114 7.47 -4.12 0.46
C CYS A 114 7.47 -5.64 0.65
N GLY A 115 6.28 -6.21 0.89
CA GLY A 115 6.04 -7.66 0.88
C GLY A 115 6.65 -8.43 2.05
N SER A 116 6.91 -7.77 3.18
CA SER A 116 7.47 -8.40 4.40
C SER A 116 8.85 -9.06 4.18
N VAL A 117 9.58 -8.67 3.14
CA VAL A 117 10.92 -9.20 2.87
C VAL A 117 11.90 -8.66 3.92
N GLY A 118 12.60 -9.57 4.62
CA GLY A 118 13.56 -9.23 5.67
C GLY A 118 12.92 -8.84 7.00
N LEU A 119 11.62 -9.11 7.18
CA LEU A 119 10.95 -8.94 8.47
C LEU A 119 11.34 -10.08 9.40
N ARG A 120 11.84 -9.74 10.60
CA ARG A 120 12.12 -10.72 11.66
C ARG A 120 11.75 -10.19 13.04
N THR A 121 11.41 -11.11 13.94
CA THR A 121 11.27 -10.79 15.36
C THR A 121 12.64 -10.94 16.03
N VAL A 122 12.99 -9.98 16.87
CA VAL A 122 14.23 -9.92 17.66
C VAL A 122 13.86 -9.79 19.12
N ILE A 123 14.57 -10.49 19.99
CA ILE A 123 14.35 -10.43 21.45
C ILE A 123 15.48 -9.64 22.10
N GLY A 124 15.15 -8.67 22.94
CA GLY A 124 16.13 -7.89 23.66
C GLY A 124 16.91 -8.77 24.65
N GLY A 125 18.22 -8.52 24.77
CA GLY A 125 19.13 -9.31 25.58
C GLY A 125 19.75 -10.51 24.86
N GLU A 126 19.31 -10.84 23.64
CA GLU A 126 19.99 -11.77 22.74
C GLU A 126 21.03 -11.03 21.89
N ASP A 127 22.01 -11.78 21.36
CA ASP A 127 22.99 -11.22 20.43
C ASP A 127 22.25 -10.74 19.17
N TYR A 128 22.29 -9.43 18.96
CA TYR A 128 21.60 -8.78 17.86
C TYR A 128 22.55 -7.91 17.04
N THR A 129 22.60 -8.22 15.76
CA THR A 129 23.26 -7.37 14.76
C THR A 129 22.22 -6.89 13.75
N PRO A 130 21.98 -5.57 13.62
CA PRO A 130 21.07 -5.01 12.63
C PRO A 130 21.50 -5.34 11.20
N HIS A 131 20.53 -5.66 10.33
CA HIS A 131 20.81 -5.70 8.91
C HIS A 131 21.01 -4.24 8.38
N PRO A 132 21.95 -4.01 7.46
CA PRO A 132 22.11 -2.71 6.82
C PRO A 132 20.79 -2.26 6.16
N GLY A 133 20.41 -0.99 6.38
CA GLY A 133 19.18 -0.41 5.83
C GLY A 133 17.89 -0.98 6.44
N SER A 134 17.96 -1.50 7.67
CA SER A 134 16.79 -1.90 8.44
C SER A 134 16.50 -0.91 9.57
N ILE A 135 15.25 -0.90 10.02
CA ILE A 135 14.79 -0.25 11.25
C ILE A 135 14.33 -1.29 12.26
N LEU A 136 14.40 -0.93 13.53
CA LEU A 136 13.87 -1.70 14.64
C LEU A 136 12.70 -0.95 15.25
N GLN A 137 11.56 -1.61 15.42
CA GLN A 137 10.36 -1.06 16.08
C GLN A 137 9.89 -1.97 17.21
N GLU A 138 9.20 -1.41 18.20
CA GLU A 138 8.48 -2.23 19.17
C GLU A 138 7.51 -3.18 18.45
N LYS A 139 7.48 -4.44 18.85
CA LYS A 139 6.45 -5.36 18.38
C LYS A 139 5.10 -4.95 18.94
N CYS A 140 4.08 -4.87 18.09
CA CYS A 140 2.73 -4.60 18.53
C CYS A 140 2.25 -5.66 19.53
N ASP A 141 1.57 -5.22 20.60
CA ASP A 141 1.18 -6.04 21.75
C ASP A 141 -0.32 -6.43 21.72
N GLY A 142 -1.09 -5.94 20.76
CA GLY A 142 -2.51 -6.25 20.58
C GLY A 142 -2.78 -7.54 19.80
N GLY A 143 -1.83 -8.48 19.78
CA GLY A 143 -1.93 -9.73 19.04
C GLY A 143 -1.49 -9.59 17.57
N ASP A 144 -1.75 -10.65 16.77
CA ASP A 144 -1.31 -10.74 15.38
C ASP A 144 -2.36 -10.25 14.38
N THR A 145 -3.43 -9.59 14.88
CA THR A 145 -4.49 -9.06 14.00
C THR A 145 -3.98 -7.87 13.21
N GLU A 146 -3.87 -8.05 11.90
CA GLU A 146 -3.49 -7.01 10.95
C GLU A 146 -4.70 -6.55 10.14
N ILE A 147 -4.96 -5.25 10.14
CA ILE A 147 -6.03 -4.60 9.38
C ILE A 147 -5.42 -3.88 8.18
N THR A 148 -6.00 -4.10 7.00
CA THR A 148 -5.76 -3.22 5.86
C THR A 148 -6.95 -2.29 5.67
N ALA A 149 -6.71 -0.99 5.62
CA ALA A 149 -7.64 0.04 5.19
C ALA A 149 -7.42 0.29 3.69
N GLU A 150 -8.43 0.02 2.87
CA GLU A 150 -8.49 0.40 1.46
C GLU A 150 -9.17 1.77 1.37
N VAL A 151 -8.53 2.74 0.74
CA VAL A 151 -8.96 4.15 0.80
C VAL A 151 -9.29 4.67 -0.58
N PHE A 152 -10.44 5.35 -0.69
CA PHE A 152 -10.78 6.26 -1.78
C PHE A 152 -10.79 7.70 -1.26
N ASN A 153 -9.97 8.57 -1.86
CA ASN A 153 -9.81 9.98 -1.49
C ASN A 153 -9.83 10.86 -2.75
N ALA A 154 -11.00 11.13 -3.27
CA ALA A 154 -11.17 11.99 -4.45
C ALA A 154 -12.59 12.55 -4.53
N GLN A 155 -12.80 13.58 -5.37
CA GLN A 155 -14.09 14.23 -5.61
C GLN A 155 -14.77 14.73 -4.32
N GLY A 156 -13.98 15.22 -3.34
CA GLY A 156 -14.49 15.67 -2.05
C GLY A 156 -15.00 14.54 -1.14
N LYS A 157 -14.68 13.30 -1.47
CA LYS A 157 -15.09 12.11 -0.71
C LYS A 157 -13.87 11.40 -0.15
N LEU A 158 -13.91 11.09 1.15
CA LEU A 158 -13.05 10.12 1.79
C LEU A 158 -13.89 8.91 2.20
N ARG A 159 -13.53 7.73 1.72
CA ARG A 159 -14.17 6.47 2.09
C ARG A 159 -13.10 5.43 2.41
N VAL A 160 -13.30 4.73 3.49
CA VAL A 160 -12.36 3.73 4.02
C VAL A 160 -13.06 2.40 4.17
N PHE A 161 -12.45 1.33 3.67
CA PHE A 161 -12.91 -0.03 3.88
C PHE A 161 -11.84 -0.80 4.66
N CYS A 162 -12.16 -1.16 5.90
CA CYS A 162 -11.28 -1.95 6.75
C CYS A 162 -11.52 -3.45 6.55
N ARG A 163 -10.44 -4.20 6.43
CA ARG A 163 -10.48 -5.67 6.39
C ARG A 163 -9.37 -6.28 7.23
N GLU A 164 -9.73 -7.27 8.00
CA GLU A 164 -8.77 -8.13 8.69
C GLU A 164 -8.12 -9.09 7.70
N ARG A 165 -6.82 -9.25 7.80
CA ARG A 165 -6.02 -10.23 7.06
C ARG A 165 -5.98 -11.56 7.81
N VAL A 166 -7.05 -12.36 7.67
CA VAL A 166 -7.22 -13.61 8.45
C VAL A 166 -6.20 -14.67 8.04
N VAL A 167 -5.88 -14.78 6.75
CA VAL A 167 -4.84 -15.68 6.23
C VAL A 167 -4.04 -14.95 5.16
N THR A 168 -2.73 -15.03 5.29
CA THR A 168 -1.78 -14.50 4.31
C THR A 168 -0.88 -15.60 3.76
N LYS A 169 -0.49 -15.49 2.48
CA LYS A 169 0.50 -16.37 1.84
C LYS A 169 1.48 -15.49 1.06
N SER A 170 2.76 -15.60 1.39
CA SER A 170 3.81 -14.77 0.78
C SER A 170 3.48 -13.26 0.80
N GLY A 171 3.00 -12.75 1.94
CA GLY A 171 2.62 -11.34 2.11
C GLY A 171 1.29 -10.94 1.47
N VAL A 172 0.61 -11.83 0.73
CA VAL A 172 -0.67 -11.55 0.10
C VAL A 172 -1.82 -12.15 0.91
N CYS A 173 -2.84 -11.34 1.19
CA CYS A 173 -4.05 -11.80 1.88
C CYS A 173 -4.84 -12.76 0.98
N THR A 174 -5.17 -13.96 1.50
CA THR A 174 -5.96 -14.99 0.80
C THR A 174 -7.31 -15.25 1.47
N LYS A 175 -7.47 -14.83 2.73
CA LYS A 175 -8.76 -14.83 3.44
C LYS A 175 -8.89 -13.55 4.22
N MET A 176 -9.97 -12.83 4.03
CA MET A 176 -10.24 -11.60 4.77
C MET A 176 -11.63 -11.61 5.39
N ARG A 177 -11.82 -10.77 6.41
CA ARG A 177 -13.09 -10.44 7.04
C ARG A 177 -13.28 -8.93 6.99
N PRO A 178 -14.40 -8.43 6.43
CA PRO A 178 -14.73 -7.00 6.50
C PRO A 178 -14.94 -6.56 7.95
N LEU A 179 -14.48 -5.37 8.28
CA LEU A 179 -14.69 -4.74 9.58
C LEU A 179 -15.03 -3.27 9.41
N HIS A 180 -15.75 -2.71 10.37
CA HIS A 180 -15.92 -1.27 10.51
C HIS A 180 -15.16 -0.82 11.75
N ILE A 181 -14.18 0.06 11.59
CA ILE A 181 -13.27 0.51 12.65
C ILE A 181 -13.15 2.04 12.56
N PRO A 182 -14.04 2.79 13.25
CA PRO A 182 -14.08 4.24 13.18
C PRO A 182 -12.74 4.91 13.50
N GLU A 183 -11.97 4.38 14.44
CA GLU A 183 -10.66 4.92 14.82
C GLU A 183 -9.64 4.89 13.67
N ILE A 184 -9.75 3.89 12.79
CA ILE A 184 -8.90 3.84 11.57
C ILE A 184 -9.40 4.84 10.53
N GLU A 185 -10.71 5.03 10.41
CA GLU A 185 -11.28 6.04 9.51
C GLU A 185 -10.85 7.46 9.93
N ASP A 186 -10.92 7.78 11.22
CA ASP A 186 -10.45 9.05 11.80
C ASP A 186 -8.93 9.24 11.60
N TYR A 187 -8.16 8.16 11.74
CA TYR A 187 -6.72 8.17 11.49
C TYR A 187 -6.43 8.54 10.02
N ILE A 188 -7.09 7.87 9.07
CA ILE A 188 -6.93 8.13 7.64
C ILE A 188 -7.39 9.54 7.28
N CYS A 189 -8.49 10.02 7.85
CA CYS A 189 -8.96 11.40 7.67
C CYS A 189 -7.88 12.41 8.09
N THR A 190 -7.28 12.21 9.26
CA THR A 190 -6.18 13.07 9.75
C THR A 190 -4.97 12.99 8.83
N LEU A 191 -4.53 11.79 8.44
CA LEU A 191 -3.37 11.59 7.57
C LEU A 191 -3.55 12.27 6.20
N THR A 192 -4.73 12.14 5.58
CA THR A 192 -5.04 12.75 4.27
C THR A 192 -5.22 14.26 4.36
N GLY A 193 -5.53 14.79 5.53
CA GLY A 193 -5.52 16.22 5.81
C GLY A 193 -4.12 16.82 5.95
N LEU A 194 -3.13 16.02 6.34
CA LEU A 194 -1.74 16.44 6.52
C LEU A 194 -0.89 16.28 5.24
N LEU A 195 -1.23 15.35 4.37
CA LEU A 195 -0.45 14.99 3.20
C LEU A 195 -1.32 14.84 1.94
N PRO A 196 -0.82 15.25 0.77
CA PRO A 196 -1.49 15.03 -0.51
C PRO A 196 -1.39 13.55 -0.92
N CYS A 197 -2.22 12.71 -0.33
CA CYS A 197 -2.32 11.30 -0.69
C CYS A 197 -2.98 11.10 -2.06
N PRO A 198 -2.65 10.00 -2.80
CA PRO A 198 -3.30 9.70 -4.06
C PRO A 198 -4.79 9.37 -3.88
N ALA A 199 -5.55 9.38 -4.98
CA ALA A 199 -6.98 9.10 -4.98
C ALA A 199 -7.33 7.70 -4.42
N THR A 200 -6.41 6.75 -4.52
CA THR A 200 -6.56 5.42 -3.94
C THR A 200 -5.24 4.93 -3.38
N PHE A 201 -5.29 4.36 -2.19
CA PHE A 201 -4.14 3.75 -1.53
C PHE A 201 -4.60 2.75 -0.49
N CYS A 202 -3.67 2.00 0.11
CA CYS A 202 -3.98 1.18 1.27
C CYS A 202 -2.95 1.37 2.39
N ALA A 203 -3.46 1.30 3.63
CA ALA A 203 -2.68 1.45 4.84
C ALA A 203 -2.90 0.24 5.76
N GLN A 204 -1.86 -0.17 6.50
CA GLN A 204 -1.90 -1.35 7.36
C GLN A 204 -1.76 -0.95 8.82
N PHE A 205 -2.59 -1.56 9.66
CA PHE A 205 -2.69 -1.24 11.07
C PHE A 205 -2.59 -2.49 11.94
N MET A 206 -1.95 -2.33 13.09
CA MET A 206 -2.00 -3.29 14.20
C MET A 206 -2.25 -2.56 15.52
N GLN A 207 -2.82 -3.27 16.48
CA GLN A 207 -3.01 -2.69 17.83
C GLN A 207 -1.71 -2.69 18.61
N HIS A 208 -1.38 -1.53 19.19
CA HIS A 208 -0.27 -1.37 20.11
C HIS A 208 -0.66 -0.37 21.19
N ARG A 209 -0.45 -0.75 22.46
CA ARG A 209 -0.82 0.07 23.64
C ARG A 209 -2.28 0.51 23.60
N GLY A 210 -3.19 -0.41 23.21
CA GLY A 210 -4.63 -0.19 23.13
C GLY A 210 -5.11 0.74 22.02
N ARG A 211 -4.27 1.09 21.05
CA ARG A 211 -4.58 1.98 19.92
C ARG A 211 -4.22 1.31 18.59
N TRP A 212 -4.93 1.66 17.51
CA TRP A 212 -4.53 1.29 16.15
C TRP A 212 -3.33 2.12 15.71
N ASN A 213 -2.24 1.44 15.36
CA ASN A 213 -0.99 2.03 14.92
C ASN A 213 -0.74 1.74 13.46
N LEU A 214 -0.41 2.75 12.67
CA LEU A 214 0.00 2.57 11.28
C LEU A 214 1.37 1.90 11.21
N ILE A 215 1.43 0.75 10.56
CA ILE A 215 2.66 -0.04 10.42
C ILE A 215 3.24 -0.02 9.01
N ASP A 216 2.40 0.24 8.00
CA ASP A 216 2.81 0.33 6.60
C ASP A 216 1.79 1.14 5.78
N CYS A 217 2.25 1.86 4.74
CA CYS A 217 1.40 2.64 3.86
C CYS A 217 1.83 2.42 2.40
N ASN A 218 0.92 1.85 1.60
CA ASN A 218 1.16 1.55 0.19
C ASN A 218 0.34 2.53 -0.66
N LEU A 219 1.00 3.54 -1.23
CA LEU A 219 0.37 4.66 -1.95
C LEU A 219 -0.11 4.26 -3.37
N ARG A 220 -0.72 3.11 -3.49
CA ARG A 220 -1.23 2.49 -4.71
C ARG A 220 -2.36 1.51 -4.42
N ILE A 221 -3.01 1.05 -5.47
CA ILE A 221 -3.95 -0.08 -5.38
C ILE A 221 -3.20 -1.33 -4.89
N GLY A 222 -3.71 -1.95 -3.85
CA GLY A 222 -3.14 -3.13 -3.22
C GLY A 222 -3.56 -4.44 -3.89
N ALA A 223 -2.76 -5.50 -3.70
CA ALA A 223 -3.13 -6.85 -4.16
C ALA A 223 -4.42 -7.38 -3.51
N GLY A 224 -4.82 -6.82 -2.38
CA GLY A 224 -6.05 -7.16 -1.66
C GLY A 224 -7.31 -6.42 -2.13
N THR A 225 -7.17 -5.37 -2.93
CA THR A 225 -8.29 -4.50 -3.35
C THR A 225 -9.39 -5.26 -4.10
N ALA A 226 -9.04 -6.33 -4.85
CA ALA A 226 -10.04 -7.20 -5.47
C ALA A 226 -10.98 -7.87 -4.45
N MET A 227 -10.48 -8.16 -3.24
CA MET A 227 -11.30 -8.73 -2.18
C MET A 227 -12.26 -7.69 -1.58
N ALA A 228 -11.84 -6.42 -1.49
CA ALA A 228 -12.72 -5.30 -1.11
C ALA A 228 -13.85 -5.14 -2.13
N SER A 229 -13.54 -5.22 -3.43
CA SER A 229 -14.55 -5.19 -4.50
C SER A 229 -15.54 -6.37 -4.42
N ALA A 230 -15.07 -7.57 -4.08
CA ALA A 230 -15.92 -8.74 -3.84
C ALA A 230 -16.83 -8.58 -2.61
N ALA A 231 -16.45 -7.72 -1.66
CA ALA A 231 -17.26 -7.36 -0.49
C ALA A 231 -18.18 -6.15 -0.73
N GLY A 232 -18.36 -5.70 -1.97
CA GLY A 232 -19.21 -4.56 -2.33
C GLY A 232 -18.49 -3.21 -2.45
N PHE A 233 -17.33 -3.05 -1.83
CA PHE A 233 -16.56 -1.81 -1.91
C PHE A 233 -15.80 -1.74 -3.24
N GLN A 234 -16.44 -1.17 -4.27
CA GLN A 234 -16.01 -1.16 -5.67
C GLN A 234 -14.87 -0.17 -5.95
N LEU A 235 -13.78 -0.24 -5.16
CA LEU A 235 -12.68 0.72 -5.20
C LEU A 235 -12.05 0.84 -6.61
N VAL A 236 -11.82 -0.28 -7.31
CA VAL A 236 -11.24 -0.27 -8.66
C VAL A 236 -12.16 0.44 -9.64
N ARG A 237 -13.47 0.20 -9.55
CA ARG A 237 -14.47 0.88 -10.40
C ARG A 237 -14.49 2.38 -10.13
N ALA A 238 -14.49 2.78 -8.86
CA ALA A 238 -14.43 4.18 -8.45
C ALA A 238 -13.13 4.86 -8.90
N PHE A 239 -12.00 4.16 -8.81
CA PHE A 239 -10.72 4.63 -9.29
C PHE A 239 -10.75 4.96 -10.80
N TRP A 240 -11.23 4.03 -11.63
CA TRP A 240 -11.32 4.26 -13.08
C TRP A 240 -12.31 5.36 -13.44
N ALA A 241 -13.48 5.42 -12.81
CA ALA A 241 -14.42 6.51 -13.03
C ALA A 241 -13.80 7.88 -12.70
N ASN A 242 -13.09 7.96 -11.56
CA ASN A 242 -12.38 9.19 -11.18
C ASN A 242 -11.31 9.58 -12.20
N LEU A 243 -10.52 8.62 -12.71
CA LEU A 243 -9.51 8.89 -13.75
C LEU A 243 -10.13 9.41 -15.05
N CYS A 244 -11.31 8.93 -15.41
CA CYS A 244 -12.07 9.36 -16.58
C CYS A 244 -12.87 10.66 -16.34
N GLY A 245 -12.73 11.32 -15.19
CA GLY A 245 -13.51 12.51 -14.83
C GLY A 245 -15.00 12.25 -14.62
N GLN A 246 -15.40 11.01 -14.41
CA GLN A 246 -16.78 10.61 -14.19
C GLN A 246 -17.15 10.68 -12.71
N PRO A 247 -18.40 10.99 -12.35
CA PRO A 247 -18.84 10.99 -10.98
C PRO A 247 -18.75 9.56 -10.38
N VAL A 248 -18.34 9.50 -9.12
CA VAL A 248 -18.28 8.25 -8.35
C VAL A 248 -19.48 8.21 -7.42
N PRO A 249 -20.46 7.32 -7.67
CA PRO A 249 -21.61 7.15 -6.78
C PRO A 249 -21.21 6.61 -5.41
N ASP A 250 -21.88 7.06 -4.34
CA ASP A 250 -21.56 6.64 -2.96
C ASP A 250 -21.82 5.15 -2.72
N GLU A 251 -22.81 4.58 -3.40
CA GLU A 251 -23.13 3.15 -3.30
C GLU A 251 -22.01 2.24 -3.81
N TRP A 252 -21.10 2.71 -4.66
CA TRP A 252 -19.93 1.91 -5.06
C TRP A 252 -18.90 1.78 -3.95
N LEU A 253 -18.92 2.70 -3.01
CA LEU A 253 -17.96 2.77 -1.91
C LEU A 253 -18.59 2.37 -0.56
N GLN A 254 -19.58 1.49 -0.64
CA GLN A 254 -20.23 0.90 0.52
C GLN A 254 -20.06 -0.62 0.49
N ALA A 255 -19.58 -1.18 1.60
CA ALA A 255 -19.47 -2.62 1.73
C ALA A 255 -20.86 -3.25 1.89
N ASP A 256 -21.03 -4.43 1.34
CA ASP A 256 -22.21 -5.26 1.61
C ASP A 256 -22.14 -5.80 3.04
N PRO A 257 -23.06 -5.39 3.96
CA PRO A 257 -23.00 -5.80 5.35
C PRO A 257 -23.30 -7.30 5.56
N THR A 258 -23.78 -7.99 4.54
CA THR A 258 -24.05 -9.43 4.61
C THR A 258 -22.80 -10.28 4.37
N VAL A 259 -21.75 -9.70 3.79
CA VAL A 259 -20.49 -10.41 3.53
C VAL A 259 -19.73 -10.61 4.83
N LYS A 260 -19.53 -11.87 5.22
CA LYS A 260 -18.79 -12.24 6.44
C LYS A 260 -17.32 -12.54 6.18
N THR A 261 -17.01 -13.07 5.02
CA THR A 261 -15.66 -13.50 4.66
C THR A 261 -15.50 -13.51 3.13
N VAL A 262 -14.34 -13.10 2.65
CA VAL A 262 -13.95 -13.28 1.25
C VAL A 262 -12.72 -14.19 1.20
N LEU A 263 -12.75 -15.16 0.31
CA LEU A 263 -11.66 -16.09 0.04
C LEU A 263 -11.11 -15.85 -1.36
N ARG A 264 -9.79 -15.86 -1.48
CA ARG A 264 -9.12 -15.88 -2.79
C ARG A 264 -8.94 -17.34 -3.20
N VAL A 265 -9.37 -17.65 -4.42
CA VAL A 265 -9.17 -18.96 -5.02
C VAL A 265 -8.26 -18.81 -6.24
N TYR A 266 -7.58 -19.89 -6.61
CA TYR A 266 -6.81 -19.97 -7.84
C TYR A 266 -7.68 -20.59 -8.93
N GLN A 267 -7.47 -20.14 -10.15
CA GLN A 267 -8.12 -20.68 -11.34
C GLN A 267 -7.05 -21.01 -12.38
N GLU A 268 -7.16 -22.18 -12.98
CA GLU A 268 -6.29 -22.62 -14.06
C GLU A 268 -6.68 -21.90 -15.34
N VAL A 269 -5.67 -21.42 -16.07
CA VAL A 269 -5.83 -20.79 -17.38
C VAL A 269 -5.04 -21.59 -18.39
N VAL A 270 -5.73 -22.11 -19.41
CA VAL A 270 -5.08 -22.81 -20.54
C VAL A 270 -4.63 -21.77 -21.55
N VAL A 271 -3.33 -21.72 -21.82
CA VAL A 271 -2.73 -20.90 -22.88
C VAL A 271 -2.43 -21.81 -24.06
N ARG A 272 -2.97 -21.50 -25.22
CA ARG A 272 -2.78 -22.25 -26.48
C ARG A 272 -1.90 -21.49 -27.46
#